data_f4aa3c4abde9354e0ad638c86f2939d0
#
_entry.id   f4aa3c4abde9354e0ad638c86f2939d0
#
_cell.length_a   1.000
_cell.length_b   1.000
_cell.length_c   1.000
_cell.angle_alpha   90.00
_cell.angle_beta   90.00
_cell.angle_gamma   90.00
#
_symmetry.space_group_name_H-M   'P 1'
#
loop_
_entity.id
_entity.type
_entity.pdbx_description
1 polymer ?
#
loop_
_entity_poly.entity_id
_entity_poly.type
_entity_poly.pdbx_seq_one_letter_code
_entity_poly.pdbx_strand_id
1 'polypeptide(L)'
;MGDLSACTPVRVLSPDEIERMLAQHRLYLESEYHQGHRANFSSVDLAGQDFSGLNLRGIKMDRAVLKGADFSGAHLQSANLIGAILREACFDRADLSRARLNGANLFRPASRMLVLRRRI
;
A
#
# COMPACT_ATOMS: atom_id res chain seq x y z
N MET A 1 16.21 -5.78 -24.92
CA MET A 1 16.22 -5.59 -24.54
C MET A 1 16.22 -5.22 -23.68
N GLY A 2 16.23 -5.23 -23.32
CA GLY A 2 16.15 -4.75 -22.71
C GLY A 2 15.99 -4.61 -21.85
N ASP A 3 16.00 -4.68 -21.35
CA ASP A 3 15.96 -4.41 -20.52
C ASP A 3 16.27 -4.12 -19.60
N LEU A 4 16.31 -3.84 -19.70
CA LEU A 4 16.70 -3.45 -18.97
C LEU A 4 16.69 -3.25 -17.96
N SER A 5 16.48 -3.23 -18.37
CA SER A 5 16.44 -2.77 -17.21
C SER A 5 16.78 -3.66 -16.16
N ALA A 6 17.74 -3.66 -15.77
CA ALA A 6 18.20 -4.45 -14.69
C ALA A 6 17.47 -4.15 -13.44
N CYS A 7 16.70 -3.10 -13.42
CA CYS A 7 15.92 -2.75 -12.26
C CYS A 7 14.87 -3.79 -12.00
N THR A 8 14.47 -3.90 -10.75
CA THR A 8 13.34 -4.73 -10.42
C THR A 8 12.13 -4.27 -11.20
N PRO A 9 11.55 -5.10 -12.02
CA PRO A 9 10.39 -4.68 -12.77
C PRO A 9 9.21 -4.42 -11.85
N VAL A 10 8.46 -3.41 -12.20
CA VAL A 10 7.22 -3.10 -11.50
C VAL A 10 6.10 -3.91 -12.14
N ARG A 11 5.33 -4.58 -11.32
CA ARG A 11 4.22 -5.36 -11.81
C ARG A 11 3.03 -4.44 -12.04
N VAL A 12 2.36 -4.62 -13.16
CA VAL A 12 1.17 -3.84 -13.50
C VAL A 12 -0.02 -4.76 -13.50
N LEU A 13 -1.00 -4.43 -12.68
CA LEU A 13 -2.22 -5.23 -12.57
C LEU A 13 -3.39 -4.44 -13.13
N SER A 14 -4.37 -5.15 -13.69
CA SER A 14 -5.58 -4.50 -14.16
C SER A 14 -6.42 -4.04 -12.96
N PRO A 15 -7.28 -3.02 -13.14
CA PRO A 15 -8.15 -2.61 -12.04
C PRO A 15 -9.01 -3.75 -11.50
N ASP A 16 -9.46 -4.64 -12.36
CA ASP A 16 -10.25 -5.78 -11.92
C ASP A 16 -9.44 -6.70 -11.02
N GLU A 17 -8.20 -6.92 -11.37
CA GLU A 17 -7.30 -7.74 -10.57
C GLU A 17 -7.08 -7.14 -9.20
N ILE A 18 -6.86 -5.82 -9.17
CA ILE A 18 -6.65 -5.12 -7.91
C ILE A 18 -7.87 -5.26 -7.02
N GLU A 19 -9.06 -5.05 -7.58
CA GLU A 19 -10.29 -5.17 -6.80
C GLU A 19 -10.49 -6.58 -6.27
N ARG A 20 -10.19 -7.57 -7.11
CA ARG A 20 -10.34 -8.96 -6.71
C ARG A 20 -9.41 -9.29 -5.56
N MET A 21 -8.16 -8.82 -5.64
CA MET A 21 -7.19 -9.08 -4.58
C MET A 21 -7.61 -8.38 -3.29
N LEU A 22 -8.15 -7.19 -3.39
CA LEU A 22 -8.62 -6.48 -2.20
C LEU A 22 -9.83 -7.18 -1.57
N ALA A 23 -10.72 -7.71 -2.39
CA ALA A 23 -11.86 -8.45 -1.89
C ALA A 23 -11.41 -9.73 -1.17
N GLN A 24 -10.43 -10.43 -1.74
CA GLN A 24 -9.88 -11.62 -1.11
C GLN A 24 -9.18 -11.29 0.20
N HIS A 25 -8.50 -10.17 0.26
CA HIS A 25 -7.84 -9.73 1.47
C HIS A 25 -8.87 -9.42 2.56
N ARG A 26 -9.95 -8.75 2.19
CA ARG A 26 -11.01 -8.45 3.16
C ARG A 26 -11.61 -9.74 3.70
N LEU A 27 -11.87 -10.69 2.83
CA LEU A 27 -12.40 -11.98 3.27
C LEU A 27 -11.43 -12.69 4.19
N TYR A 28 -10.14 -12.62 3.87
CA TYR A 28 -9.10 -13.20 4.69
C TYR A 28 -9.15 -12.62 6.11
N LEU A 29 -9.32 -11.31 6.23
CA LEU A 29 -9.37 -10.68 7.54
C LEU A 29 -10.69 -10.95 8.27
N GLU A 30 -11.80 -10.91 7.54
CA GLU A 30 -13.11 -11.09 8.16
C GLU A 30 -13.34 -12.52 8.61
N SER A 31 -12.74 -13.46 7.93
CA SER A 31 -12.87 -14.87 8.30
C SER A 31 -11.82 -15.32 9.30
N GLU A 32 -11.04 -14.39 9.84
CA GLU A 32 -9.95 -14.70 10.77
C GLU A 32 -8.95 -15.66 10.14
N TYR A 33 -8.62 -15.39 8.88
CA TYR A 33 -7.59 -16.10 8.13
C TYR A 33 -8.00 -17.48 7.64
N HIS A 34 -9.28 -17.80 7.70
CA HIS A 34 -9.76 -19.11 7.25
C HIS A 34 -10.13 -19.15 5.78
N GLN A 35 -10.49 -18.01 5.22
CA GLN A 35 -10.88 -17.92 3.82
C GLN A 35 -10.20 -16.73 3.18
N GLY A 36 -10.20 -16.71 1.84
CA GLY A 36 -9.58 -15.62 1.12
C GLY A 36 -8.08 -15.71 1.14
N HIS A 37 -7.44 -14.65 0.70
CA HIS A 37 -5.98 -14.59 0.60
C HIS A 37 -5.48 -13.22 0.99
N ARG A 38 -4.39 -13.19 1.71
CA ARG A 38 -3.70 -11.95 1.99
C ARG A 38 -3.21 -11.36 0.67
N ALA A 39 -3.56 -10.11 0.42
CA ALA A 39 -3.16 -9.45 -0.82
C ALA A 39 -1.65 -9.24 -0.84
N ASN A 40 -1.04 -9.53 -1.96
CA ASN A 40 0.38 -9.34 -2.17
C ASN A 40 0.57 -8.39 -3.34
N PHE A 41 0.83 -7.13 -3.01
CA PHE A 41 1.08 -6.09 -4.00
C PHE A 41 2.55 -5.70 -4.05
N SER A 42 3.44 -6.62 -3.69
CA SER A 42 4.88 -6.35 -3.74
C SER A 42 5.28 -5.92 -5.13
N SER A 43 5.97 -4.79 -5.23
CA SER A 43 6.48 -4.26 -6.49
C SER A 43 5.39 -4.00 -7.52
N VAL A 44 4.16 -3.76 -7.09
CA VAL A 44 3.04 -3.47 -7.99
C VAL A 44 2.90 -1.97 -8.12
N ASP A 45 2.54 -1.52 -9.32
CA ASP A 45 2.28 -0.11 -9.58
C ASP A 45 0.84 0.20 -9.17
N LEU A 46 0.72 0.93 -8.08
CA LEU A 46 -0.59 1.32 -7.53
C LEU A 46 -0.69 2.83 -7.39
N ALA A 47 0.04 3.56 -8.25
CA ALA A 47 0.04 5.02 -8.17
C ALA A 47 -1.38 5.56 -8.34
N GLY A 48 -1.74 6.49 -7.47
CA GLY A 48 -3.04 7.17 -7.55
C GLY A 48 -4.23 6.34 -7.11
N GLN A 49 -4.01 5.13 -6.61
CA GLN A 49 -5.12 4.27 -6.19
C GLN A 49 -5.79 4.80 -4.93
N ASP A 50 -7.07 4.56 -4.85
CA ASP A 50 -7.87 4.98 -3.70
C ASP A 50 -8.03 3.80 -2.76
N PHE A 51 -7.33 3.86 -1.63
CA PHE A 51 -7.43 2.85 -0.57
C PHE A 51 -8.09 3.44 0.68
N SER A 52 -8.77 4.58 0.53
CA SER A 52 -9.30 5.27 1.70
C SER A 52 -10.34 4.42 2.42
N GLY A 53 -10.26 4.40 3.73
CA GLY A 53 -11.22 3.70 4.58
C GLY A 53 -11.16 2.19 4.53
N LEU A 54 -10.23 1.61 3.78
CA LEU A 54 -10.18 0.16 3.64
C LEU A 54 -9.45 -0.49 4.80
N ASN A 55 -9.82 -1.72 5.09
CA ASN A 55 -9.12 -2.51 6.08
C ASN A 55 -8.01 -3.27 5.38
N LEU A 56 -6.79 -2.77 5.52
CA LEU A 56 -5.61 -3.31 4.84
C LEU A 56 -4.61 -3.89 5.83
N ARG A 57 -5.10 -4.38 6.96
CA ARG A 57 -4.22 -4.92 7.99
C ARG A 57 -3.37 -6.03 7.42
N GLY A 58 -2.08 -5.97 7.71
CA GLY A 58 -1.14 -6.99 7.29
C GLY A 58 -0.91 -7.09 5.79
N ILE A 59 -1.41 -6.14 5.01
CA ILE A 59 -1.26 -6.21 3.56
C ILE A 59 0.21 -6.10 3.18
N LYS A 60 0.58 -6.76 2.09
CA LYS A 60 1.95 -6.78 1.62
C LYS A 60 2.09 -5.84 0.43
N MET A 61 2.80 -4.75 0.65
CA MET A 61 3.02 -3.72 -0.36
C MET A 61 4.47 -3.28 -0.41
N ASP A 62 5.40 -4.16 -0.06
CA ASP A 62 6.81 -3.80 -0.08
C ASP A 62 7.23 -3.47 -1.50
N ARG A 63 7.98 -2.38 -1.63
CA ARG A 63 8.49 -1.89 -2.90
C ARG A 63 7.39 -1.53 -3.91
N ALA A 64 6.14 -1.41 -3.46
CA ALA A 64 5.06 -0.99 -4.35
C ALA A 64 5.21 0.48 -4.70
N VAL A 65 4.73 0.85 -5.88
CA VAL A 65 4.70 2.25 -6.28
C VAL A 65 3.34 2.80 -5.90
N LEU A 66 3.34 3.66 -4.88
CA LEU A 66 2.11 4.19 -4.30
C LEU A 66 2.08 5.71 -4.35
N LYS A 67 2.73 6.27 -5.35
CA LYS A 67 2.77 7.72 -5.50
C LYS A 67 1.35 8.26 -5.63
N GLY A 68 1.01 9.22 -4.78
CA GLY A 68 -0.31 9.84 -4.82
C GLY A 68 -1.46 8.95 -4.38
N ALA A 69 -1.17 7.79 -3.81
CA ALA A 69 -2.25 6.91 -3.34
C ALA A 69 -2.93 7.50 -2.12
N ASP A 70 -4.21 7.23 -1.98
CA ASP A 70 -5.02 7.76 -0.89
C ASP A 70 -5.29 6.67 0.13
N PHE A 71 -4.68 6.80 1.31
CA PHE A 71 -4.89 5.88 2.43
C PHE A 71 -5.64 6.54 3.58
N SER A 72 -6.38 7.62 3.29
CA SER A 72 -7.09 8.33 4.35
C SER A 72 -8.01 7.37 5.10
N GLY A 73 -7.90 7.34 6.42
CA GLY A 73 -8.74 6.48 7.24
C GLY A 73 -8.53 5.00 7.06
N ALA A 74 -7.52 4.59 6.32
CA ALA A 74 -7.27 3.16 6.09
C ALA A 74 -6.68 2.51 7.33
N HIS A 75 -6.94 1.23 7.49
CA HIS A 75 -6.36 0.44 8.56
C HIS A 75 -5.16 -0.29 8.00
N LEU A 76 -3.97 0.18 8.36
CA LEU A 76 -2.71 -0.36 7.85
C LEU A 76 -1.87 -1.00 8.94
N GLN A 77 -2.53 -1.47 10.00
CA GLN A 77 -1.80 -2.10 11.09
C GLN A 77 -1.01 -3.29 10.56
N SER A 78 0.25 -3.35 10.91
CA SER A 78 1.16 -4.44 10.51
C SER A 78 1.36 -4.56 9.01
N ALA A 79 1.00 -3.54 8.23
CA ALA A 79 1.23 -3.57 6.79
C ALA A 79 2.72 -3.53 6.48
N ASN A 80 3.11 -4.19 5.41
CA ASN A 80 4.50 -4.20 4.97
C ASN A 80 4.66 -3.20 3.83
N LEU A 81 5.26 -2.06 4.13
CA LEU A 81 5.51 -0.99 3.16
C LEU A 81 7.01 -0.75 3.00
N ILE A 82 7.81 -1.78 3.27
CA ILE A 82 9.26 -1.65 3.16
C ILE A 82 9.63 -1.27 1.74
N GLY A 83 10.40 -0.20 1.60
CA GLY A 83 10.89 0.24 0.29
C GLY A 83 9.81 0.79 -0.62
N ALA A 84 8.58 0.98 -0.15
CA ALA A 84 7.51 1.48 -0.99
C ALA A 84 7.75 2.94 -1.36
N ILE A 85 7.29 3.33 -2.54
CA ILE A 85 7.36 4.72 -2.99
C ILE A 85 6.04 5.37 -2.64
N LEU A 86 6.07 6.19 -1.57
CA LEU A 86 4.87 6.79 -1.01
C LEU A 86 4.85 8.31 -1.22
N ARG A 87 5.50 8.77 -2.26
CA ARG A 87 5.55 10.20 -2.54
C ARG A 87 4.13 10.72 -2.72
N GLU A 88 3.81 11.79 -2.01
CA GLU A 88 2.52 12.46 -2.12
C GLU A 88 1.32 11.57 -1.75
N ALA A 89 1.57 10.45 -1.10
CA ALA A 89 0.47 9.62 -0.60
C ALA A 89 -0.17 10.30 0.61
N CYS A 90 -1.46 10.09 0.77
CA CYS A 90 -2.21 10.67 1.88
C CYS A 90 -2.48 9.61 2.93
N PHE A 91 -2.05 9.88 4.17
CA PHE A 91 -2.28 8.97 5.29
C PHE A 91 -3.12 9.62 6.39
N ASP A 92 -3.91 10.62 6.04
CA ASP A 92 -4.70 11.32 7.05
C ASP A 92 -5.62 10.33 7.74
N ARG A 93 -5.52 10.28 9.09
CA ARG A 93 -6.33 9.38 9.92
C ARG A 93 -6.07 7.89 9.69
N ALA A 94 -5.04 7.56 8.96
CA ALA A 94 -4.69 6.15 8.78
C ALA A 94 -4.04 5.61 10.04
N ASP A 95 -4.29 4.33 10.34
CA ASP A 95 -3.68 3.66 11.47
C ASP A 95 -2.50 2.83 10.97
N LEU A 96 -1.30 3.28 11.27
CA LEU A 96 -0.07 2.63 10.84
C LEU A 96 0.62 1.88 11.97
N SER A 97 -0.13 1.48 12.98
CA SER A 97 0.43 0.74 14.10
C SER A 97 1.18 -0.49 13.60
N ARG A 98 2.44 -0.61 13.99
CA ARG A 98 3.28 -1.75 13.62
C ARG A 98 3.51 -1.89 12.12
N ALA A 99 3.14 -0.89 11.33
CA ALA A 99 3.46 -0.91 9.91
C ALA A 99 4.96 -0.79 9.73
N ARG A 100 5.48 -1.44 8.71
CA ARG A 100 6.91 -1.44 8.43
C ARG A 100 7.16 -0.48 7.27
N LEU A 101 7.93 0.55 7.53
CA LEU A 101 8.19 1.60 6.56
C LEU A 101 9.67 1.78 6.27
N ASN A 102 10.47 0.76 6.55
CA ASN A 102 11.91 0.85 6.35
C ASN A 102 12.21 1.16 4.89
N GLY A 103 12.96 2.22 4.64
CA GLY A 103 13.34 2.59 3.28
C GLY A 103 12.23 3.13 2.43
N ALA A 104 11.04 3.33 2.98
CA ALA A 104 9.94 3.91 2.21
C ALA A 104 10.23 5.38 1.91
N ASN A 105 9.82 5.82 0.73
CA ASN A 105 10.02 7.18 0.27
C ASN A 105 8.74 7.98 0.49
N LEU A 106 8.78 8.88 1.48
CA LEU A 106 7.62 9.67 1.88
C LEU A 106 7.73 11.12 1.46
N PHE A 107 8.55 11.42 0.47
CA PHE A 107 8.80 12.79 0.06
C PHE A 107 7.50 13.50 -0.34
N ARG A 108 7.35 14.75 0.13
CA ARG A 108 6.23 15.60 -0.24
C ARG A 108 6.72 16.99 -0.58
N PRO A 109 6.06 17.66 -1.50
CA PRO A 109 6.43 19.05 -1.78
C PRO A 109 6.21 19.93 -0.56
N ALA A 110 6.99 21.02 -0.49
CA ALA A 110 6.90 21.93 0.65
C ALA A 110 5.52 22.56 0.78
N SER A 111 4.80 22.67 -0.31
CA SER A 111 3.47 23.28 -0.29
C SER A 111 2.43 22.39 0.36
N ARG A 112 2.75 21.14 0.65
CA ARG A 112 1.81 20.21 1.26
C ARG A 112 2.47 19.59 2.47
N MET A 113 1.84 19.73 3.60
CA MET A 113 2.38 19.16 4.82
C MET A 113 2.05 17.69 4.88
N LEU A 114 3.01 16.91 5.32
CA LEU A 114 2.78 15.51 5.58
C LEU A 114 2.04 15.38 6.91
N VAL A 115 0.84 14.87 6.85
CA VAL A 115 0.05 14.63 8.04
C VAL A 115 -0.03 13.14 8.27
N LEU A 116 0.63 12.69 9.33
CA LEU A 116 0.61 11.28 9.71
C LEU A 116 -0.08 11.18 11.05
N ARG A 117 -1.33 10.82 11.02
CA ARG A 117 -2.07 10.56 12.23
C ARG A 117 -1.97 9.09 12.50
N ARG A 118 -0.97 8.73 13.26
CA ARG A 118 -0.63 7.33 13.34
C ARG A 118 -0.40 6.90 14.76
N ARG A 119 -0.44 5.63 14.92
CA ARG A 119 0.04 4.97 16.10
C ARG A 119 1.07 3.97 15.65
N ILE A 120 2.26 4.27 15.93
CA ILE A 120 3.36 3.40 15.53
C ILE A 120 3.98 2.78 16.74
#